data_a9f0ec01f4f28e19147b7ea604724757
#
_entry.id   a9f0ec01f4f28e19147b7ea604724757
#
_cell.length_a   1.000
_cell.length_b   1.000
_cell.length_c   1.000
_cell.angle_alpha   90.00
_cell.angle_beta   90.00
_cell.angle_gamma   90.00
#
_symmetry.space_group_name_H-M   'P 1'
#
loop_
_entity.id
_entity.type
_entity.pdbx_description
1 polymer ?
#
loop_
_entity_poly.entity_id
_entity_poly.type
_entity_poly.pdbx_seq_one_letter_code
_entity_poly.pdbx_strand_id
1 'polypeptide(L)'
;MRRVLFVPLLLGLALAGCGGEDPAEPGPSVAAASSAVSPSAGPVVGPAVDPCKLVPKSDAEKLTRTPLDEPVASEGSCTYTGPVTGPTAQVEVYVGDGAKKMLDIDRDLQHSFTPVTGAGDEGFLEDGAVFFRKGETWVAIRLVLLNDPAANRVPLETAARAAAGRL
;
A
#
# COMPACT_ATOMS: atom_id res chain seq x y z
N MET A 1 6.71 -47.93 8.18
CA MET A 1 6.21 -48.43 6.89
C MET A 1 4.73 -48.15 6.81
N ARG A 2 4.32 -47.11 6.11
CA ARG A 2 2.89 -46.80 5.92
C ARG A 2 2.71 -46.41 4.45
N ARG A 3 2.03 -47.27 3.70
CA ARG A 3 1.81 -47.17 2.28
C ARG A 3 0.80 -46.06 1.99
N VAL A 4 1.17 -45.12 1.13
CA VAL A 4 0.27 -44.10 0.58
C VAL A 4 -0.32 -44.67 -0.72
N LEU A 5 -1.65 -44.81 -0.74
CA LEU A 5 -2.42 -45.21 -1.92
C LEU A 5 -2.59 -43.96 -2.82
N PHE A 6 -2.08 -44.06 -4.04
CA PHE A 6 -2.41 -43.16 -5.15
C PHE A 6 -3.78 -43.55 -5.73
N VAL A 7 -4.67 -42.59 -5.82
CA VAL A 7 -5.89 -42.66 -6.61
C VAL A 7 -5.79 -41.65 -7.74
N PRO A 8 -5.78 -42.07 -9.01
CA PRO A 8 -5.91 -41.15 -10.14
C PRO A 8 -7.38 -40.90 -10.42
N LEU A 9 -7.84 -39.67 -10.44
CA LEU A 9 -9.14 -39.27 -10.96
C LEU A 9 -8.94 -38.61 -12.32
N LEU A 10 -9.35 -39.35 -13.34
CA LEU A 10 -9.46 -38.96 -14.75
C LEU A 10 -10.83 -38.31 -15.01
N LEU A 11 -10.89 -37.53 -16.09
CA LEU A 11 -12.06 -37.14 -16.90
C LEU A 11 -12.73 -35.83 -16.51
N GLY A 12 -13.10 -35.01 -17.46
CA GLY A 12 -13.29 -35.10 -18.90
C GLY A 12 -13.56 -33.74 -19.51
N LEU A 13 -13.09 -33.61 -20.73
CA LEU A 13 -13.43 -32.53 -21.67
C LEU A 13 -14.89 -32.62 -22.08
N ALA A 14 -15.58 -31.50 -22.11
CA ALA A 14 -16.76 -31.31 -22.95
C ALA A 14 -16.65 -29.97 -23.67
N LEU A 15 -16.34 -30.05 -24.96
CA LEU A 15 -16.51 -29.01 -25.97
C LEU A 15 -17.92 -29.16 -26.56
N ALA A 16 -18.69 -28.07 -26.54
CA ALA A 16 -19.81 -27.83 -27.46
C ALA A 16 -20.07 -26.32 -27.38
N GLY A 17 -20.06 -25.49 -28.38
CA GLY A 17 -20.39 -25.69 -29.79
C GLY A 17 -21.34 -24.62 -30.21
N CYS A 18 -20.90 -23.71 -31.14
CA CYS A 18 -21.68 -23.01 -32.17
C CYS A 18 -23.02 -22.36 -31.76
N GLY A 19 -23.19 -21.07 -31.99
CA GLY A 19 -23.44 -20.55 -33.34
C GLY A 19 -24.86 -20.06 -33.44
N GLY A 20 -25.09 -18.84 -33.82
CA GLY A 20 -26.42 -18.23 -34.06
C GLY A 20 -26.26 -16.75 -34.40
N GLU A 21 -25.89 -16.46 -35.66
CA GLU A 21 -26.25 -15.20 -36.31
C GLU A 21 -27.77 -15.24 -36.57
N ASP A 22 -28.47 -14.17 -36.25
CA ASP A 22 -29.68 -13.78 -36.95
C ASP A 22 -30.05 -12.28 -36.72
N PRO A 23 -30.82 -11.67 -37.62
CA PRO A 23 -30.56 -10.32 -38.11
C PRO A 23 -31.36 -9.23 -37.42
N ALA A 24 -30.92 -8.00 -37.70
CA ALA A 24 -31.45 -6.73 -37.27
C ALA A 24 -32.95 -6.58 -37.38
N GLU A 25 -33.55 -6.10 -36.29
CA GLU A 25 -34.85 -5.40 -36.32
C GLU A 25 -34.68 -4.02 -35.68
N PRO A 26 -35.18 -2.95 -36.31
CA PRO A 26 -35.00 -1.59 -35.81
C PRO A 26 -36.02 -1.30 -34.72
N GLY A 27 -35.60 -1.29 -33.46
CA GLY A 27 -36.37 -0.86 -32.32
C GLY A 27 -36.27 0.67 -32.10
N PRO A 28 -37.29 1.30 -31.47
CA PRO A 28 -37.49 2.75 -31.46
C PRO A 28 -36.43 3.48 -30.63
N SER A 29 -35.99 4.62 -31.21
CA SER A 29 -35.13 5.62 -30.60
C SER A 29 -35.69 6.08 -29.24
N VAL A 30 -35.07 5.67 -28.15
CA VAL A 30 -35.32 6.28 -26.84
C VAL A 30 -34.39 7.47 -26.68
N ALA A 31 -34.98 8.63 -26.56
CA ALA A 31 -34.28 9.88 -26.28
C ALA A 31 -33.42 9.73 -25.03
N ALA A 32 -32.12 9.91 -25.19
CA ALA A 32 -31.16 9.97 -24.09
C ALA A 32 -31.46 11.24 -23.28
N ALA A 33 -32.07 11.06 -22.12
CA ALA A 33 -32.12 12.09 -21.10
C ALA A 33 -30.68 12.22 -20.56
N SER A 34 -29.96 13.27 -20.97
CA SER A 34 -28.71 13.70 -20.36
C SER A 34 -28.99 14.12 -18.92
N SER A 35 -28.85 13.20 -17.99
CA SER A 35 -28.73 13.55 -16.57
C SER A 35 -27.41 14.28 -16.38
N ALA A 36 -27.49 15.60 -16.26
CA ALA A 36 -26.35 16.39 -15.81
C ALA A 36 -25.95 15.92 -14.40
N VAL A 37 -24.88 15.15 -14.31
CA VAL A 37 -24.23 14.84 -13.05
C VAL A 37 -23.59 16.16 -12.60
N SER A 38 -24.20 16.82 -11.62
CA SER A 38 -23.58 17.90 -10.87
C SER A 38 -22.27 17.38 -10.28
N PRO A 39 -21.14 18.05 -10.50
CA PRO A 39 -19.93 17.68 -9.78
C PRO A 39 -20.19 17.91 -8.28
N SER A 40 -20.29 16.80 -7.54
CA SER A 40 -20.25 16.86 -6.08
C SER A 40 -18.93 17.50 -5.71
N ALA A 41 -18.96 18.67 -5.08
CA ALA A 41 -17.76 19.28 -4.53
C ALA A 41 -17.15 18.28 -3.56
N GLY A 42 -16.03 17.67 -3.96
CA GLY A 42 -15.25 16.82 -3.09
C GLY A 42 -14.81 17.60 -1.84
N PRO A 43 -14.48 16.92 -0.73
CA PRO A 43 -14.05 17.58 0.48
C PRO A 43 -12.88 18.51 0.14
N VAL A 44 -12.87 19.71 0.76
CA VAL A 44 -11.81 20.70 0.63
C VAL A 44 -10.54 20.04 1.19
N VAL A 45 -9.73 19.51 0.29
CA VAL A 45 -8.45 18.89 0.65
C VAL A 45 -7.54 20.05 1.06
N GLY A 46 -7.21 20.15 2.34
CA GLY A 46 -6.12 21.01 2.81
C GLY A 46 -4.82 20.70 2.03
N PRO A 47 -3.77 21.51 2.13
CA PRO A 47 -2.54 21.29 1.36
C PRO A 47 -2.08 19.84 1.56
N ALA A 48 -1.99 19.11 0.45
CA ALA A 48 -1.64 17.70 0.48
C ALA A 48 -0.24 17.54 1.10
N VAL A 49 -0.13 16.70 2.13
CA VAL A 49 1.16 16.39 2.78
C VAL A 49 2.04 15.68 1.75
N ASP A 50 3.24 16.21 1.54
CA ASP A 50 4.23 15.63 0.63
C ASP A 50 4.97 14.48 1.32
N PRO A 51 4.77 13.20 0.88
CA PRO A 51 5.40 12.06 1.54
C PRO A 51 6.93 12.08 1.49
N CYS A 52 7.54 12.64 0.42
CA CYS A 52 8.99 12.73 0.30
C CYS A 52 9.60 13.77 1.25
N LYS A 53 8.84 14.80 1.61
CA LYS A 53 9.26 15.76 2.64
C LYS A 53 9.01 15.25 4.05
N LEU A 54 8.00 14.41 4.22
CA LEU A 54 7.67 13.80 5.50
C LEU A 54 8.78 12.86 5.96
N VAL A 55 9.31 12.04 5.06
CA VAL A 55 10.50 11.21 5.27
C VAL A 55 11.53 11.58 4.18
N PRO A 56 12.39 12.56 4.40
CA PRO A 56 13.40 12.96 3.41
C PRO A 56 14.43 11.83 3.20
N LYS A 57 15.09 11.84 2.03
CA LYS A 57 16.09 10.84 1.61
C LYS A 57 17.11 10.54 2.70
N SER A 58 17.62 11.56 3.39
CA SER A 58 18.59 11.37 4.48
C SER A 58 18.05 10.55 5.66
N ASP A 59 16.74 10.59 5.92
CA ASP A 59 16.12 9.77 6.96
C ASP A 59 15.81 8.35 6.45
N ALA A 60 15.44 8.21 5.18
CA ALA A 60 15.30 6.92 4.51
C ALA A 60 16.66 6.16 4.48
N GLU A 61 17.76 6.86 4.19
CA GLU A 61 19.12 6.29 4.22
C GLU A 61 19.56 5.87 5.64
N LYS A 62 19.15 6.60 6.68
CA LYS A 62 19.36 6.17 8.06
C LYS A 62 18.59 4.88 8.39
N LEU A 63 17.35 4.75 7.89
CA LEU A 63 16.55 3.55 8.05
C LEU A 63 17.22 2.34 7.40
N THR A 64 17.66 2.48 6.16
CA THR A 64 18.25 1.39 5.37
C THR A 64 19.73 1.14 5.70
N ARG A 65 20.41 2.13 6.30
CA ARG A 65 21.85 2.15 6.53
C ARG A 65 22.66 1.98 5.24
N THR A 66 22.09 2.37 4.11
CA THR A 66 22.74 2.32 2.80
C THR A 66 22.30 3.54 1.98
N PRO A 67 23.14 4.03 1.06
CA PRO A 67 22.74 5.05 0.09
C PRO A 67 21.54 4.58 -0.71
N LEU A 68 20.64 5.52 -1.01
CA LEU A 68 19.45 5.28 -1.82
C LEU A 68 19.50 6.15 -3.08
N ASP A 69 18.85 5.69 -4.14
CA ASP A 69 18.64 6.50 -5.33
C ASP A 69 17.69 7.66 -5.06
N GLU A 70 17.52 8.57 -6.02
CA GLU A 70 16.56 9.68 -5.88
C GLU A 70 15.14 9.14 -5.76
N PRO A 71 14.30 9.75 -4.89
CA PRO A 71 12.96 9.24 -4.65
C PRO A 71 12.06 9.33 -5.86
N VAL A 72 11.19 8.35 -5.99
CA VAL A 72 10.07 8.38 -6.93
C VAL A 72 8.82 8.80 -6.17
N ALA A 73 8.34 10.02 -6.47
CA ALA A 73 7.11 10.55 -5.90
C ALA A 73 5.91 10.14 -6.75
N SER A 74 4.81 9.77 -6.09
CA SER A 74 3.49 9.55 -6.68
C SER A 74 2.43 10.20 -5.81
N GLU A 75 1.17 10.23 -6.26
CA GLU A 75 0.09 10.78 -5.46
C GLU A 75 -0.04 10.01 -4.13
N GLY A 76 0.16 10.72 -3.02
CA GLY A 76 0.09 10.16 -1.67
C GLY A 76 1.21 9.19 -1.30
N SER A 77 2.26 9.02 -2.12
CA SER A 77 3.37 8.13 -1.79
C SER A 77 4.74 8.62 -2.27
N CYS A 78 5.79 8.12 -1.61
CA CYS A 78 7.18 8.36 -1.96
C CYS A 78 7.98 7.07 -1.77
N THR A 79 8.72 6.64 -2.79
CA THR A 79 9.52 5.41 -2.77
C THR A 79 10.98 5.71 -2.96
N TYR A 80 11.82 5.19 -2.07
CA TYR A 80 13.27 5.19 -2.15
C TYR A 80 13.77 3.76 -2.38
N THR A 81 14.68 3.57 -3.31
CA THR A 81 15.23 2.25 -3.65
C THR A 81 16.75 2.30 -3.59
N GLY A 82 17.38 1.26 -3.09
CA GLY A 82 18.82 1.09 -3.14
C GLY A 82 19.32 0.88 -4.56
N PRO A 83 20.58 1.23 -4.86
CA PRO A 83 21.16 1.03 -6.18
C PRO A 83 21.21 -0.45 -6.55
N VAL A 84 21.03 -0.77 -7.83
CA VAL A 84 20.97 -2.16 -8.35
C VAL A 84 22.22 -3.00 -8.04
N THR A 85 23.36 -2.38 -7.79
CA THR A 85 24.62 -3.04 -7.44
C THR A 85 24.82 -3.15 -5.92
N GLY A 86 23.90 -2.58 -5.13
CA GLY A 86 23.96 -2.55 -3.67
C GLY A 86 23.12 -3.64 -3.01
N PRO A 87 23.03 -3.60 -1.68
CA PRO A 87 22.12 -4.47 -0.95
C PRO A 87 20.68 -4.10 -1.27
N THR A 88 19.78 -5.08 -1.22
CA THR A 88 18.33 -4.83 -1.33
C THR A 88 17.89 -3.90 -0.21
N ALA A 89 17.39 -2.73 -0.57
CA ALA A 89 16.90 -1.73 0.36
C ALA A 89 15.79 -0.92 -0.31
N GLN A 90 14.66 -0.78 0.38
CA GLN A 90 13.55 0.05 -0.07
C GLN A 90 12.83 0.68 1.12
N VAL A 91 12.47 1.96 0.98
CA VAL A 91 11.58 2.66 1.91
C VAL A 91 10.40 3.19 1.11
N GLU A 92 9.21 2.88 1.56
CA GLU A 92 7.97 3.40 0.99
C GLU A 92 7.23 4.22 2.05
N VAL A 93 6.81 5.40 1.69
CA VAL A 93 6.05 6.31 2.56
C VAL A 93 4.69 6.54 1.92
N TYR A 94 3.62 6.26 2.64
CA TYR A 94 2.25 6.50 2.21
C TYR A 94 1.57 7.48 3.14
N VAL A 95 0.71 8.35 2.60
CA VAL A 95 -0.02 9.37 3.36
C VAL A 95 -1.50 9.35 2.98
N GLY A 96 -2.36 9.56 3.97
CA GLY A 96 -3.81 9.63 3.80
C GLY A 96 -4.48 8.25 3.72
N ASP A 97 -5.49 8.13 2.86
CA ASP A 97 -6.34 6.93 2.75
C ASP A 97 -5.56 5.67 2.37
N GLY A 98 -4.51 5.82 1.56
CA GLY A 98 -3.65 4.70 1.17
C GLY A 98 -2.96 4.06 2.37
N ALA A 99 -2.43 4.88 3.28
CA ALA A 99 -1.80 4.41 4.51
C ALA A 99 -2.81 3.73 5.45
N LYS A 100 -4.01 4.32 5.60
CA LYS A 100 -5.08 3.76 6.43
C LYS A 100 -5.56 2.41 5.89
N LYS A 101 -5.79 2.33 4.57
CA LYS A 101 -6.23 1.11 3.91
C LYS A 101 -5.21 -0.03 4.06
N MET A 102 -3.92 0.29 3.98
CA MET A 102 -2.85 -0.69 4.19
C MET A 102 -2.91 -1.27 5.62
N LEU A 103 -3.02 -0.40 6.64
CA LEU A 103 -3.17 -0.84 8.04
C LEU A 103 -4.41 -1.74 8.23
N ASP A 104 -5.54 -1.40 7.59
CA ASP A 104 -6.76 -2.19 7.71
C ASP A 104 -6.61 -3.56 7.08
N ILE A 105 -5.96 -3.65 5.90
CA ILE A 105 -5.65 -4.93 5.23
C ILE A 105 -4.76 -5.80 6.13
N ASP A 106 -3.69 -5.24 6.70
CA ASP A 106 -2.76 -5.99 7.55
C ASP A 106 -3.45 -6.47 8.85
N ARG A 107 -4.40 -5.71 9.37
CA ARG A 107 -5.27 -6.13 10.48
C ARG A 107 -6.20 -7.28 10.09
N ASP A 108 -6.83 -7.21 8.93
CA ASP A 108 -7.70 -8.27 8.40
C ASP A 108 -6.91 -9.57 8.16
N LEU A 109 -5.64 -9.45 7.77
CA LEU A 109 -4.69 -10.55 7.63
C LEU A 109 -4.14 -11.05 8.98
N GLN A 110 -4.57 -10.46 10.10
CA GLN A 110 -4.18 -10.83 11.47
C GLN A 110 -2.68 -10.64 11.75
N HIS A 111 -2.05 -9.64 11.14
CA HIS A 111 -0.68 -9.26 11.50
C HIS A 111 -0.61 -8.80 12.97
N SER A 112 0.53 -9.04 13.60
CA SER A 112 0.75 -8.64 14.99
C SER A 112 1.24 -7.20 15.06
N PHE A 113 0.54 -6.36 15.82
CA PHE A 113 0.89 -4.95 16.02
C PHE A 113 1.37 -4.67 17.43
N THR A 114 2.41 -3.85 17.54
CA THR A 114 2.88 -3.29 18.80
C THR A 114 2.57 -1.79 18.83
N PRO A 115 1.93 -1.25 19.89
CA PRO A 115 1.71 0.19 20.00
C PRO A 115 3.02 0.99 19.99
N VAL A 116 3.02 2.13 19.28
CA VAL A 116 4.14 3.07 19.22
C VAL A 116 3.72 4.39 19.87
N THR A 117 4.40 4.78 20.93
CA THR A 117 4.14 6.04 21.62
C THR A 117 4.97 7.20 21.03
N GLY A 118 4.38 8.41 21.00
CA GLY A 118 5.06 9.61 20.50
C GLY A 118 5.15 9.73 18.98
N ALA A 119 4.48 8.84 18.24
CA ALA A 119 4.29 8.94 16.80
C ALA A 119 2.86 9.41 16.53
N GLY A 120 2.61 10.72 16.66
CA GLY A 120 1.28 11.29 16.50
C GLY A 120 0.33 10.95 17.64
N ASP A 121 -0.98 10.85 17.33
CA ASP A 121 -2.06 10.56 18.28
C ASP A 121 -2.16 9.05 18.57
N GLU A 122 -1.86 8.23 17.58
CA GLU A 122 -1.78 6.77 17.69
C GLU A 122 -0.74 6.22 16.70
N GLY A 123 -0.09 5.13 17.09
CA GLY A 123 0.92 4.47 16.27
C GLY A 123 0.96 2.97 16.49
N PHE A 124 1.30 2.23 15.42
CA PHE A 124 1.36 0.78 15.39
C PHE A 124 2.57 0.33 14.61
N LEU A 125 3.35 -0.57 15.17
CA LEU A 125 4.51 -1.19 14.54
C LEU A 125 4.20 -2.65 14.26
N GLU A 126 4.51 -3.09 13.06
CA GLU A 126 4.59 -4.51 12.67
C GLU A 126 5.96 -4.84 12.08
N ASP A 127 6.16 -6.08 11.67
CA ASP A 127 7.42 -6.47 11.03
C ASP A 127 7.55 -5.79 9.65
N GLY A 128 8.53 -4.88 9.55
CA GLY A 128 8.81 -4.14 8.32
C GLY A 128 7.94 -2.91 8.07
N ALA A 129 7.01 -2.54 8.95
CA ALA A 129 6.21 -1.33 8.77
C ALA A 129 5.85 -0.64 10.07
N VAL A 130 5.66 0.69 10.00
CA VAL A 130 5.08 1.48 11.07
C VAL A 130 3.97 2.36 10.51
N PHE A 131 2.85 2.37 11.20
CA PHE A 131 1.68 3.19 10.90
C PHE A 131 1.46 4.18 12.03
N PHE A 132 1.08 5.41 11.69
CA PHE A 132 0.68 6.37 12.71
C PHE A 132 -0.35 7.36 12.15
N ARG A 133 -1.11 7.98 13.05
CA ARG A 133 -2.07 9.02 12.73
C ARG A 133 -1.76 10.30 13.53
N LYS A 134 -1.86 11.44 12.85
CA LYS A 134 -1.84 12.75 13.51
C LYS A 134 -2.97 13.62 12.94
N GLY A 135 -3.87 14.05 13.79
CA GLY A 135 -5.14 14.62 13.36
C GLY A 135 -5.94 13.62 12.52
N GLU A 136 -6.29 14.01 11.30
CA GLU A 136 -6.99 13.14 10.35
C GLU A 136 -6.05 12.42 9.36
N THR A 137 -4.75 12.71 9.42
CA THR A 137 -3.77 12.19 8.46
C THR A 137 -3.14 10.89 8.95
N TRP A 138 -3.35 9.82 8.20
CA TRP A 138 -2.64 8.55 8.37
C TRP A 138 -1.34 8.56 7.59
N VAL A 139 -0.33 7.91 8.14
CA VAL A 139 0.97 7.69 7.50
C VAL A 139 1.39 6.24 7.72
N ALA A 140 1.94 5.63 6.67
CA ALA A 140 2.63 4.36 6.74
C ALA A 140 4.06 4.52 6.22
N ILE A 141 5.03 3.96 6.93
CA ILE A 141 6.42 3.85 6.50
C ILE A 141 6.76 2.36 6.45
N ARG A 142 6.99 1.84 5.24
CA ARG A 142 7.42 0.45 5.02
C ARG A 142 8.90 0.39 4.72
N LEU A 143 9.56 -0.60 5.29
CA LEU A 143 10.99 -0.86 5.14
C LEU A 143 11.20 -2.29 4.64
N VAL A 144 11.84 -2.42 3.48
CA VAL A 144 12.23 -3.71 2.92
C VAL A 144 13.74 -3.84 2.97
N LEU A 145 14.23 -4.75 3.81
CA LEU A 145 15.63 -5.13 3.93
C LEU A 145 15.73 -6.66 4.02
N LEU A 146 16.86 -7.21 3.60
CA LEU A 146 17.16 -8.64 3.75
C LEU A 146 17.92 -8.88 5.09
N ASN A 147 17.29 -8.54 6.20
CA ASN A 147 17.82 -8.72 7.55
C ASN A 147 16.72 -9.23 8.50
N ASP A 148 17.07 -9.46 9.76
CA ASP A 148 16.09 -9.79 10.79
C ASP A 148 15.13 -8.59 11.01
N PRO A 149 13.80 -8.75 10.81
CA PRO A 149 12.82 -7.69 11.03
C PRO A 149 12.89 -7.08 12.42
N ALA A 150 13.24 -7.83 13.45
CA ALA A 150 13.37 -7.33 14.81
C ALA A 150 14.42 -6.21 14.92
N ALA A 151 15.46 -6.23 14.09
CA ALA A 151 16.49 -5.19 14.06
C ALA A 151 15.98 -3.85 13.49
N ASN A 152 14.83 -3.85 12.82
CA ASN A 152 14.25 -2.68 12.18
C ASN A 152 13.22 -1.94 13.07
N ARG A 153 12.80 -2.53 14.19
CA ARG A 153 11.76 -1.98 15.07
C ARG A 153 12.11 -0.58 15.59
N VAL A 154 13.25 -0.43 16.27
CA VAL A 154 13.68 0.86 16.82
C VAL A 154 13.94 1.92 15.73
N PRO A 155 14.60 1.60 14.60
CA PRO A 155 14.69 2.52 13.46
C PRO A 155 13.34 3.00 12.93
N LEU A 156 12.38 2.10 12.73
CA LEU A 156 11.03 2.44 12.25
C LEU A 156 10.28 3.36 13.24
N GLU A 157 10.31 3.04 14.54
CA GLU A 157 9.72 3.90 15.56
C GLU A 157 10.35 5.31 15.58
N THR A 158 11.67 5.39 15.41
CA THR A 158 12.39 6.67 15.36
C THR A 158 11.97 7.48 14.13
N ALA A 159 11.85 6.83 12.98
CA ALA A 159 11.38 7.47 11.74
C ALA A 159 9.93 7.95 11.88
N ALA A 160 9.05 7.15 12.49
CA ALA A 160 7.66 7.55 12.72
C ALA A 160 7.54 8.80 13.60
N ARG A 161 8.29 8.86 14.72
CA ARG A 161 8.30 10.04 15.60
C ARG A 161 8.84 11.28 14.86
N ALA A 162 9.91 11.14 14.08
CA ALA A 162 10.45 12.22 13.29
C ALA A 162 9.47 12.72 12.22
N ALA A 163 8.81 11.81 11.51
CA ALA A 163 7.78 12.12 10.53
C ALA A 163 6.55 12.79 11.18
N ALA A 164 6.08 12.28 12.30
CA ALA A 164 4.98 12.90 13.06
C ALA A 164 5.30 14.32 13.52
N GLY A 165 6.56 14.64 13.80
CA GLY A 165 7.00 16.00 14.11
C GLY A 165 6.94 16.98 12.93
N ARG A 166 6.80 16.47 11.69
CA ARG A 166 6.72 17.30 10.46
C ARG A 166 5.29 17.46 9.93
N LEU A 167 4.33 16.73 10.46
CA LEU A 167 2.89 16.94 10.30
C LEU A 167 2.41 18.06 11.26
#